data_7d0b2159bfb297a60e3a06483c14ea74
#
_entry.id   7d0b2159bfb297a60e3a06483c14ea74
#
_cell.length_a   1.000
_cell.length_b   1.000
_cell.length_c   1.000
_cell.angle_alpha   90.00
_cell.angle_beta   90.00
_cell.angle_gamma   90.00
#
_symmetry.space_group_name_H-M   'P 1'
#
loop_
_entity.id
_entity.type
_entity.pdbx_description
1 polymer ?
#
loop_
_entity_poly.entity_id
_entity_poly.type
_entity_poly.pdbx_seq_one_letter_code
_entity_poly.pdbx_strand_id
1 'polypeptide(L)'
;MKIVKHIPNTITSLNLLCGILGVIFTFQGELSIAFYLMIAASVCDFLDGFAARMLNAYSDMGKELDSLADLVSFGLLPSLMIHRRLIEGGVTDFWAYVPVIICIFSALRLAKFNVDDRQSENFLGLPTPACAMWCGSLIYAADRGVMSVAGLLNERYIMIIAPLVLAALLISEIPMFSMKFKKGSEYNRLRLCFLGVIAASAIAVLALKINWSYIILLTFTAYIALNLIRALFAIRFSRK
;
A
#
# COMPACT_ATOMS: atom_id res chain seq x y z
N MET A 1 10.13 -33.20 -6.25
CA MET A 1 10.10 -32.00 -7.09
C MET A 1 8.70 -31.37 -7.29
N LYS A 2 7.56 -32.11 -7.27
CA LYS A 2 6.22 -31.49 -7.47
C LYS A 2 5.77 -30.60 -6.30
N ILE A 3 6.04 -30.99 -5.05
CA ILE A 3 5.61 -30.26 -3.84
C ILE A 3 6.24 -28.86 -3.71
N VAL A 4 7.51 -28.73 -4.06
CA VAL A 4 8.27 -27.47 -3.94
C VAL A 4 7.65 -26.33 -4.79
N LYS A 5 7.02 -26.67 -5.93
CA LYS A 5 6.34 -25.70 -6.81
C LYS A 5 5.06 -25.10 -6.20
N HIS A 6 4.50 -25.76 -5.17
CA HIS A 6 3.27 -25.26 -4.52
C HIS A 6 3.55 -24.39 -3.30
N ILE A 7 4.81 -24.32 -2.81
CA ILE A 7 5.16 -23.50 -1.64
C ILE A 7 4.82 -22.03 -1.83
N PRO A 8 5.21 -21.35 -2.95
CA PRO A 8 4.83 -19.96 -3.15
C PRO A 8 3.30 -19.77 -3.13
N ASN A 9 2.57 -20.59 -3.87
CA ASN A 9 1.11 -20.48 -3.94
C ASN A 9 0.43 -20.69 -2.57
N THR A 10 1.02 -21.53 -1.70
CA THR A 10 0.53 -21.68 -0.32
C THR A 10 0.74 -20.41 0.48
N ILE A 11 1.89 -19.75 0.32
CA ILE A 11 2.18 -18.47 1.00
C ILE A 11 1.24 -17.37 0.47
N THR A 12 1.01 -17.32 -0.84
CA THR A 12 0.02 -16.40 -1.45
C THR A 12 -1.39 -16.67 -0.93
N SER A 13 -1.75 -17.94 -0.70
CA SER A 13 -3.04 -18.28 -0.08
C SER A 13 -3.13 -17.80 1.39
N LEU A 14 -2.02 -17.74 2.12
CA LEU A 14 -1.98 -17.13 3.46
C LEU A 14 -2.11 -15.60 3.38
N ASN A 15 -1.54 -14.93 2.38
CA ASN A 15 -1.81 -13.53 2.10
C ASN A 15 -3.32 -13.31 1.94
N LEU A 16 -3.96 -14.09 1.06
CA LEU A 16 -5.42 -14.01 0.84
C LEU A 16 -6.21 -14.26 2.12
N LEU A 17 -5.85 -15.28 2.90
CA LEU A 17 -6.49 -15.58 4.18
C LEU A 17 -6.42 -14.41 5.16
N CYS A 18 -5.24 -13.80 5.29
CA CYS A 18 -5.07 -12.60 6.12
C CYS A 18 -5.95 -11.45 5.63
N GLY A 19 -6.06 -11.25 4.32
CA GLY A 19 -6.95 -10.24 3.73
C GLY A 19 -8.41 -10.49 4.06
N ILE A 20 -8.90 -11.74 3.89
CA ILE A 20 -10.28 -12.13 4.21
C ILE A 20 -10.57 -11.93 5.70
N LEU A 21 -9.69 -12.41 6.59
CA LEU A 21 -9.86 -12.22 8.02
C LEU A 21 -9.86 -10.72 8.38
N GLY A 22 -8.98 -9.92 7.76
CA GLY A 22 -8.96 -8.47 7.92
C GLY A 22 -10.29 -7.81 7.57
N VAL A 23 -10.94 -8.24 6.48
CA VAL A 23 -12.28 -7.78 6.09
C VAL A 23 -13.32 -8.17 7.15
N ILE A 24 -13.29 -9.39 7.65
CA ILE A 24 -14.21 -9.86 8.70
C ILE A 24 -14.06 -9.01 9.95
N PHE A 25 -12.83 -8.78 10.44
CA PHE A 25 -12.57 -7.93 11.61
C PHE A 25 -12.94 -6.46 11.38
N THR A 26 -12.81 -5.97 10.15
CA THR A 26 -13.30 -4.63 9.78
C THR A 26 -14.81 -4.51 9.99
N PHE A 27 -15.61 -5.50 9.59
CA PHE A 27 -17.07 -5.51 9.85
C PHE A 27 -17.42 -5.62 11.33
N GLN A 28 -16.56 -6.25 12.12
CA GLN A 28 -16.72 -6.32 13.59
C GLN A 28 -16.33 -5.01 14.29
N GLY A 29 -15.75 -4.02 13.57
CA GLY A 29 -15.26 -2.76 14.15
C GLY A 29 -13.85 -2.86 14.72
N GLU A 30 -13.18 -4.00 14.58
CA GLU A 30 -11.83 -4.25 15.10
C GLU A 30 -10.74 -3.77 14.11
N LEU A 31 -10.73 -2.47 13.81
CA LEU A 31 -9.89 -1.87 12.78
C LEU A 31 -8.39 -2.04 13.06
N SER A 32 -8.01 -2.06 14.32
CA SER A 32 -6.62 -2.33 14.74
C SER A 32 -6.18 -3.74 14.38
N ILE A 33 -7.04 -4.76 14.58
CA ILE A 33 -6.74 -6.16 14.22
C ILE A 33 -6.69 -6.29 12.70
N ALA A 34 -7.61 -5.66 11.98
CA ALA A 34 -7.63 -5.63 10.52
C ALA A 34 -6.31 -5.07 9.95
N PHE A 35 -5.75 -4.02 10.56
CA PHE A 35 -4.46 -3.48 10.15
C PHE A 35 -3.29 -4.44 10.42
N TYR A 36 -3.25 -5.13 11.56
CA TYR A 36 -2.23 -6.16 11.80
C TYR A 36 -2.30 -7.31 10.79
N LEU A 37 -3.51 -7.72 10.41
CA LEU A 37 -3.70 -8.74 9.37
C LEU A 37 -3.25 -8.24 7.99
N MET A 38 -3.44 -6.96 7.67
CA MET A 38 -2.91 -6.33 6.45
C MET A 38 -1.38 -6.35 6.44
N ILE A 39 -0.73 -6.06 7.58
CA ILE A 39 0.74 -6.18 7.71
C ILE A 39 1.18 -7.63 7.50
N ALA A 40 0.49 -8.59 8.11
CA ALA A 40 0.79 -10.02 7.93
C ALA A 40 0.64 -10.44 6.45
N ALA A 41 -0.42 -9.98 5.79
CA ALA A 41 -0.62 -10.17 4.34
C ALA A 41 0.55 -9.63 3.53
N SER A 42 1.06 -8.43 3.85
CA SER A 42 2.22 -7.82 3.17
C SER A 42 3.52 -8.60 3.39
N VAL A 43 3.68 -9.23 4.55
CA VAL A 43 4.82 -10.12 4.80
C VAL A 43 4.69 -11.39 3.96
N CYS A 44 3.49 -11.97 3.85
CA CYS A 44 3.24 -13.15 3.02
C CYS A 44 3.49 -12.86 1.53
N ASP A 45 2.99 -11.73 1.00
CA ASP A 45 3.24 -11.25 -0.36
C ASP A 45 4.76 -11.14 -0.66
N PHE A 46 5.52 -10.53 0.24
CA PHE A 46 6.97 -10.46 0.07
C PHE A 46 7.62 -11.87 0.07
N LEU A 47 7.16 -12.76 0.94
CA LEU A 47 7.73 -14.10 1.11
C LEU A 47 7.39 -15.02 -0.06
N ASP A 48 6.22 -14.93 -0.67
CA ASP A 48 5.86 -15.78 -1.81
C ASP A 48 6.69 -15.42 -3.05
N GLY A 49 6.85 -14.13 -3.35
CA GLY A 49 7.74 -13.69 -4.41
C GLY A 49 9.22 -14.04 -4.14
N PHE A 50 9.65 -14.02 -2.88
CA PHE A 50 10.99 -14.47 -2.50
C PHE A 50 11.13 -15.99 -2.68
N ALA A 51 10.15 -16.78 -2.22
CA ALA A 51 10.14 -18.23 -2.36
C ALA A 51 10.09 -18.66 -3.83
N ALA A 52 9.28 -18.00 -4.66
CA ALA A 52 9.19 -18.27 -6.10
C ALA A 52 10.55 -18.08 -6.80
N ARG A 53 11.30 -17.03 -6.43
CA ARG A 53 12.66 -16.78 -6.94
C ARG A 53 13.65 -17.83 -6.48
N MET A 54 13.72 -18.12 -5.17
CA MET A 54 14.68 -19.06 -4.61
C MET A 54 14.49 -20.49 -5.11
N LEU A 55 13.22 -20.89 -5.29
CA LEU A 55 12.86 -22.26 -5.67
C LEU A 55 12.73 -22.44 -7.19
N ASN A 56 12.93 -21.37 -8.00
CA ASN A 56 12.66 -21.34 -9.44
C ASN A 56 11.25 -21.90 -9.76
N ALA A 57 10.26 -21.50 -8.96
CA ALA A 57 8.90 -22.03 -8.96
C ALA A 57 7.87 -21.05 -9.54
N TYR A 58 8.27 -20.29 -10.54
CA TYR A 58 7.35 -19.39 -11.23
C TYR A 58 6.28 -20.17 -12.00
N SER A 59 5.04 -19.66 -11.96
CA SER A 59 3.92 -20.19 -12.73
C SER A 59 2.91 -19.09 -13.05
N ASP A 60 2.22 -19.22 -14.19
CA ASP A 60 1.16 -18.28 -14.59
C ASP A 60 0.03 -18.29 -13.55
N MET A 61 -0.35 -19.47 -13.06
CA MET A 61 -1.33 -19.61 -11.97
C MET A 61 -0.89 -18.87 -10.70
N GLY A 62 0.40 -18.93 -10.33
CA GLY A 62 0.93 -18.23 -9.17
C GLY A 62 0.83 -16.72 -9.33
N LYS A 63 1.16 -16.20 -10.51
CA LYS A 63 1.05 -14.78 -10.86
C LYS A 63 -0.40 -14.26 -10.75
N GLU A 64 -1.35 -15.02 -11.26
CA GLU A 64 -2.77 -14.65 -11.19
C GLU A 64 -3.32 -14.75 -9.76
N LEU A 65 -2.92 -15.80 -9.01
CA LEU A 65 -3.31 -15.97 -7.60
C LEU A 65 -2.78 -14.83 -6.74
N ASP A 66 -1.53 -14.39 -6.96
CA ASP A 66 -0.90 -13.26 -6.30
C ASP A 66 -1.72 -11.96 -6.52
N SER A 67 -2.08 -11.66 -7.77
CA SER A 67 -2.90 -10.50 -8.10
C SER A 67 -4.29 -10.54 -7.45
N LEU A 68 -4.91 -11.73 -7.36
CA LEU A 68 -6.21 -11.91 -6.71
C LEU A 68 -6.10 -11.75 -5.18
N ALA A 69 -5.05 -12.28 -4.57
CA ALA A 69 -4.76 -12.12 -3.14
C ALA A 69 -4.51 -10.65 -2.80
N ASP A 70 -3.68 -9.97 -3.60
CA ASP A 70 -3.37 -8.56 -3.45
C ASP A 70 -4.61 -7.66 -3.58
N LEU A 71 -5.52 -7.99 -4.50
CA LEU A 71 -6.77 -7.25 -4.64
C LEU A 71 -7.60 -7.29 -3.36
N VAL A 72 -7.65 -8.44 -2.68
CA VAL A 72 -8.39 -8.58 -1.42
C VAL A 72 -7.65 -7.89 -0.28
N SER A 73 -6.36 -8.16 -0.12
CA SER A 73 -5.56 -7.72 1.02
C SER A 73 -5.19 -6.23 0.95
N PHE A 74 -4.95 -5.70 -0.26
CA PHE A 74 -4.43 -4.34 -0.46
C PHE A 74 -5.36 -3.44 -1.29
N GLY A 75 -6.42 -3.99 -1.87
CA GLY A 75 -7.50 -3.21 -2.53
C GLY A 75 -8.75 -3.13 -1.67
N LEU A 76 -9.37 -4.27 -1.40
CA LEU A 76 -10.66 -4.36 -0.72
C LEU A 76 -10.54 -4.01 0.76
N LEU A 77 -9.63 -4.64 1.49
CA LEU A 77 -9.47 -4.45 2.93
C LEU A 77 -9.27 -2.98 3.32
N PRO A 78 -8.29 -2.22 2.79
CA PRO A 78 -8.11 -0.82 3.16
C PRO A 78 -9.29 0.07 2.77
N SER A 79 -9.96 -0.22 1.65
CA SER A 79 -11.14 0.54 1.23
C SER A 79 -12.31 0.36 2.21
N LEU A 80 -12.52 -0.86 2.70
CA LEU A 80 -13.56 -1.15 3.70
C LEU A 80 -13.21 -0.63 5.08
N MET A 81 -11.93 -0.62 5.48
CA MET A 81 -11.49 -0.01 6.73
C MET A 81 -11.82 1.48 6.76
N ILE A 82 -11.54 2.22 5.67
CA ILE A 82 -11.87 3.65 5.57
C ILE A 82 -13.39 3.83 5.58
N HIS A 83 -14.12 3.04 4.79
CA HIS A 83 -15.59 3.06 4.77
C HIS A 83 -16.17 2.86 6.18
N ARG A 84 -15.73 1.83 6.89
CA ARG A 84 -16.17 1.53 8.26
C ARG A 84 -15.91 2.70 9.20
N ARG A 85 -14.72 3.28 9.15
CA ARG A 85 -14.36 4.42 9.99
C ARG A 85 -15.21 5.66 9.69
N LEU A 86 -15.56 5.91 8.42
CA LEU A 86 -16.48 6.99 8.04
C LEU A 86 -17.88 6.77 8.63
N ILE A 87 -18.41 5.55 8.56
CA ILE A 87 -19.71 5.20 9.16
C ILE A 87 -19.69 5.41 10.68
N GLU A 88 -18.64 4.97 11.37
CA GLU A 88 -18.46 5.18 12.81
C GLU A 88 -18.35 6.67 13.16
N GLY A 89 -17.78 7.47 12.27
CA GLY A 89 -17.73 8.93 12.35
C GLY A 89 -19.03 9.65 11.99
N GLY A 90 -20.14 8.92 11.76
CA GLY A 90 -21.46 9.47 11.47
C GLY A 90 -21.68 9.87 10.01
N VAL A 91 -20.82 9.46 9.08
CA VAL A 91 -21.02 9.70 7.63
C VAL A 91 -21.87 8.57 7.07
N THR A 92 -23.16 8.84 6.80
CA THR A 92 -24.11 7.83 6.33
C THR A 92 -24.59 8.05 4.88
N ASP A 93 -24.12 9.12 4.27
CA ASP A 93 -24.46 9.50 2.90
C ASP A 93 -23.50 8.86 1.87
N PHE A 94 -23.63 9.26 0.59
CA PHE A 94 -22.80 8.76 -0.52
C PHE A 94 -21.29 8.85 -0.24
N TRP A 95 -20.83 9.84 0.53
CA TRP A 95 -19.41 10.04 0.82
C TRP A 95 -18.76 8.88 1.59
N ALA A 96 -19.55 8.12 2.33
CA ALA A 96 -19.05 6.92 3.02
C ALA A 96 -18.58 5.82 2.05
N TYR A 97 -19.10 5.79 0.82
CA TYR A 97 -18.77 4.78 -0.18
C TYR A 97 -17.61 5.18 -1.11
N VAL A 98 -17.20 6.44 -1.09
CA VAL A 98 -16.09 6.93 -1.93
C VAL A 98 -14.81 6.08 -1.78
N PRO A 99 -14.41 5.60 -0.59
CA PRO A 99 -13.21 4.79 -0.45
C PRO A 99 -13.20 3.49 -1.26
N VAL A 100 -14.38 2.98 -1.69
CA VAL A 100 -14.48 1.76 -2.52
C VAL A 100 -13.76 1.93 -3.86
N ILE A 101 -13.56 3.16 -4.31
CA ILE A 101 -12.79 3.47 -5.51
C ILE A 101 -11.35 2.92 -5.46
N ILE A 102 -10.74 2.82 -4.26
CA ILE A 102 -9.40 2.23 -4.09
C ILE A 102 -9.39 0.79 -4.58
N CYS A 103 -10.42 -0.01 -4.23
CA CYS A 103 -10.51 -1.41 -4.65
C CYS A 103 -10.61 -1.52 -6.17
N ILE A 104 -11.46 -0.71 -6.80
CA ILE A 104 -11.66 -0.71 -8.26
C ILE A 104 -10.35 -0.35 -8.98
N PHE A 105 -9.68 0.71 -8.53
CA PHE A 105 -8.45 1.17 -9.16
C PHE A 105 -7.25 0.26 -8.84
N SER A 106 -7.27 -0.45 -7.72
CA SER A 106 -6.32 -1.54 -7.43
C SER A 106 -6.48 -2.69 -8.41
N ALA A 107 -7.72 -3.11 -8.71
CA ALA A 107 -7.99 -4.15 -9.71
C ALA A 107 -7.47 -3.74 -11.09
N LEU A 108 -7.78 -2.52 -11.53
CA LEU A 108 -7.30 -1.99 -12.82
C LEU A 108 -5.76 -1.93 -12.87
N ARG A 109 -5.12 -1.51 -11.78
CA ARG A 109 -3.66 -1.46 -11.69
C ARG A 109 -3.03 -2.85 -11.78
N LEU A 110 -3.54 -3.83 -11.01
CA LEU A 110 -3.04 -5.20 -11.02
C LEU A 110 -3.21 -5.85 -12.39
N ALA A 111 -4.37 -5.66 -13.03
CA ALA A 111 -4.61 -6.13 -14.39
C ALA A 111 -3.64 -5.47 -15.38
N LYS A 112 -3.44 -4.14 -15.32
CA LYS A 112 -2.47 -3.42 -16.17
C LYS A 112 -1.04 -3.94 -15.94
N PHE A 113 -0.65 -4.15 -14.68
CA PHE A 113 0.68 -4.66 -14.33
C PHE A 113 0.95 -6.04 -14.92
N ASN A 114 -0.04 -6.91 -14.99
CA ASN A 114 0.11 -8.26 -15.51
C ASN A 114 0.33 -8.33 -17.04
N VAL A 115 -0.10 -7.29 -17.78
CA VAL A 115 -0.01 -7.25 -19.25
C VAL A 115 1.00 -6.22 -19.79
N ASP A 116 1.58 -5.37 -18.92
CA ASP A 116 2.48 -4.28 -19.32
C ASP A 116 3.95 -4.66 -19.12
N ASP A 117 4.65 -5.00 -20.20
CA ASP A 117 6.07 -5.41 -20.22
C ASP A 117 7.05 -4.27 -19.85
N ARG A 118 6.60 -3.01 -19.83
CA ARG A 118 7.44 -1.84 -19.51
C ARG A 118 7.86 -1.78 -18.04
N GLN A 119 7.22 -2.54 -17.15
CA GLN A 119 7.38 -2.46 -15.69
C GLN A 119 8.46 -3.39 -15.12
N SER A 120 9.53 -3.65 -15.89
CA SER A 120 10.61 -4.58 -15.47
C SER A 120 11.53 -4.04 -14.36
N GLU A 121 11.77 -2.72 -14.30
CA GLU A 121 12.72 -2.10 -13.36
C GLU A 121 12.06 -1.19 -12.33
N ASN A 122 11.08 -0.41 -12.72
CA ASN A 122 10.34 0.54 -11.89
C ASN A 122 8.84 0.34 -12.09
N PHE A 123 8.06 0.75 -11.11
CA PHE A 123 6.62 0.71 -11.20
C PHE A 123 6.09 1.93 -11.97
N LEU A 124 5.02 1.74 -12.72
CA LEU A 124 4.19 2.83 -13.24
C LEU A 124 2.97 2.94 -12.33
N GLY A 125 2.80 4.11 -11.72
CA GLY A 125 1.78 4.37 -10.71
C GLY A 125 2.10 3.83 -9.32
N LEU A 126 1.27 4.18 -8.35
CA LEU A 126 1.44 3.80 -6.95
C LEU A 126 1.31 2.27 -6.76
N PRO A 127 2.27 1.59 -6.13
CA PRO A 127 2.11 0.17 -5.79
C PRO A 127 0.92 -0.07 -4.86
N THR A 128 0.11 -1.12 -5.14
CA THR A 128 -1.08 -1.45 -4.34
C THR A 128 -0.77 -1.68 -2.87
N PRO A 129 0.31 -2.41 -2.48
CA PRO A 129 0.68 -2.54 -1.06
C PRO A 129 1.06 -1.21 -0.42
N ALA A 130 1.69 -0.29 -1.16
CA ALA A 130 2.05 1.03 -0.62
C ALA A 130 0.81 1.88 -0.33
N CYS A 131 -0.17 1.87 -1.22
CA CYS A 131 -1.48 2.49 -1.02
C CYS A 131 -2.18 1.92 0.22
N ALA A 132 -2.23 0.59 0.34
CA ALA A 132 -2.86 -0.11 1.45
C ALA A 132 -2.20 0.21 2.80
N MET A 133 -0.86 0.19 2.87
CA MET A 133 -0.13 0.52 4.09
C MET A 133 -0.35 1.96 4.53
N TRP A 134 -0.43 2.90 3.59
CA TRP A 134 -0.77 4.29 3.89
C TRP A 134 -2.18 4.39 4.49
N CYS A 135 -3.17 3.78 3.84
CA CYS A 135 -4.56 3.78 4.31
C CYS A 135 -4.70 3.11 5.68
N GLY A 136 -4.14 1.90 5.83
CA GLY A 136 -4.24 1.13 7.06
C GLY A 136 -3.58 1.81 8.25
N SER A 137 -2.40 2.43 8.04
CA SER A 137 -1.72 3.17 9.11
C SER A 137 -2.46 4.43 9.52
N LEU A 138 -3.11 5.12 8.57
CA LEU A 138 -3.99 6.26 8.84
C LEU A 138 -5.18 5.83 9.72
N ILE A 139 -5.88 4.77 9.31
CA ILE A 139 -7.04 4.25 10.05
C ILE A 139 -6.64 3.75 11.45
N TYR A 140 -5.53 3.02 11.55
CA TYR A 140 -5.02 2.56 12.85
C TYR A 140 -4.70 3.74 13.79
N ALA A 141 -4.07 4.80 13.28
CA ALA A 141 -3.77 5.99 14.07
C ALA A 141 -5.06 6.71 14.53
N ALA A 142 -6.07 6.75 13.67
CA ALA A 142 -7.38 7.32 13.99
C ALA A 142 -8.14 6.47 15.03
N ASP A 143 -8.15 5.13 14.87
CA ASP A 143 -8.80 4.19 15.79
C ASP A 143 -8.23 4.25 17.20
N ARG A 144 -6.91 4.45 17.32
CA ARG A 144 -6.24 4.57 18.62
C ARG A 144 -6.31 5.98 19.24
N GLY A 145 -7.04 6.91 18.65
CA GLY A 145 -7.15 8.28 19.14
C GLY A 145 -5.84 9.06 19.16
N VAL A 146 -4.84 8.58 18.44
CA VAL A 146 -3.47 9.13 18.45
C VAL A 146 -3.33 10.30 17.49
N MET A 147 -4.28 10.50 16.56
CA MET A 147 -4.26 11.59 15.60
C MET A 147 -4.56 12.96 16.23
N SER A 148 -3.55 13.53 16.88
CA SER A 148 -3.55 14.95 17.25
C SER A 148 -3.44 15.90 16.06
N VAL A 149 -3.24 15.38 14.85
CA VAL A 149 -3.28 16.17 13.58
C VAL A 149 -4.73 16.51 13.20
N ALA A 150 -5.71 15.89 13.81
CA ALA A 150 -7.14 16.16 13.63
C ALA A 150 -7.60 17.56 14.07
N GLY A 151 -6.76 18.34 14.75
CA GLY A 151 -7.05 19.75 15.03
C GLY A 151 -6.93 20.67 13.82
N LEU A 152 -6.20 20.28 12.76
CA LEU A 152 -5.95 21.12 11.58
C LEU A 152 -6.75 20.69 10.34
N LEU A 153 -7.09 19.40 10.21
CA LEU A 153 -7.90 18.88 9.11
C LEU A 153 -8.93 17.92 9.69
N ASN A 154 -10.21 18.19 9.45
CA ASN A 154 -11.28 17.28 9.86
C ASN A 154 -11.01 15.89 9.26
N GLU A 155 -10.82 14.89 10.10
CA GLU A 155 -10.54 13.49 9.76
C GLU A 155 -11.42 12.96 8.63
N ARG A 156 -12.70 13.36 8.64
CA ARG A 156 -13.69 13.07 7.60
C ARG A 156 -13.23 13.48 6.19
N TYR A 157 -12.71 14.69 6.02
CA TYR A 157 -12.29 15.18 4.70
C TYR A 157 -11.06 14.43 4.18
N ILE A 158 -10.11 14.10 5.05
CA ILE A 158 -8.94 13.30 4.66
C ILE A 158 -9.41 11.92 4.16
N MET A 159 -10.31 11.27 4.88
CA MET A 159 -10.83 9.94 4.54
C MET A 159 -11.70 9.91 3.28
N ILE A 160 -12.20 11.05 2.82
CA ILE A 160 -12.92 11.17 1.56
C ILE A 160 -11.99 11.57 0.40
N ILE A 161 -11.10 12.54 0.61
CA ILE A 161 -10.24 13.08 -0.46
C ILE A 161 -9.06 12.16 -0.76
N ALA A 162 -8.41 11.61 0.27
CA ALA A 162 -7.24 10.76 0.07
C ALA A 162 -7.52 9.53 -0.81
N PRO A 163 -8.62 8.78 -0.67
CA PRO A 163 -8.97 7.69 -1.58
C PRO A 163 -9.04 8.11 -3.05
N LEU A 164 -9.58 9.28 -3.36
CA LEU A 164 -9.65 9.79 -4.73
C LEU A 164 -8.25 10.07 -5.30
N VAL A 165 -7.40 10.72 -4.50
CA VAL A 165 -6.01 11.01 -4.90
C VAL A 165 -5.21 9.73 -5.07
N LEU A 166 -5.32 8.79 -4.12
CA LEU A 166 -4.61 7.52 -4.17
C LEU A 166 -5.08 6.66 -5.34
N ALA A 167 -6.39 6.61 -5.62
CA ALA A 167 -6.94 5.92 -6.78
C ALA A 167 -6.37 6.48 -8.09
N ALA A 168 -6.31 7.80 -8.24
CA ALA A 168 -5.68 8.44 -9.40
C ALA A 168 -4.20 8.08 -9.51
N LEU A 169 -3.47 8.01 -8.40
CA LEU A 169 -2.05 7.61 -8.37
C LEU A 169 -1.84 6.14 -8.72
N LEU A 170 -2.75 5.23 -8.34
CA LEU A 170 -2.68 3.80 -8.66
C LEU A 170 -2.59 3.54 -10.17
N ILE A 171 -3.38 4.28 -10.99
CA ILE A 171 -3.42 4.10 -12.44
C ILE A 171 -2.54 5.09 -13.21
N SER A 172 -1.89 6.03 -12.51
CA SER A 172 -1.02 7.03 -13.14
C SER A 172 0.16 6.37 -13.85
N GLU A 173 0.72 7.05 -14.86
CA GLU A 173 1.97 6.63 -15.50
C GLU A 173 3.21 7.27 -14.88
N ILE A 174 3.09 7.75 -13.65
CA ILE A 174 4.20 8.35 -12.91
C ILE A 174 5.19 7.23 -12.55
N PRO A 175 6.47 7.33 -12.99
CA PRO A 175 7.47 6.33 -12.64
C PRO A 175 7.77 6.40 -11.14
N MET A 176 7.51 5.30 -10.43
CA MET A 176 7.80 5.16 -9.01
C MET A 176 8.96 4.19 -8.80
N PHE A 177 9.97 4.61 -8.01
CA PHE A 177 11.14 3.77 -7.80
C PHE A 177 10.81 2.50 -7.01
N SER A 178 11.42 1.40 -7.40
CA SER A 178 11.43 0.17 -6.62
C SER A 178 12.61 0.17 -5.65
N MET A 179 12.51 -0.58 -4.53
CA MET A 179 13.60 -0.69 -3.54
C MET A 179 14.80 -1.54 -4.02
N LYS A 180 14.80 -2.00 -5.27
CA LYS A 180 15.90 -2.78 -5.85
C LYS A 180 17.10 -1.86 -6.15
N PHE A 181 18.21 -2.01 -5.43
CA PHE A 181 19.44 -1.28 -5.72
C PHE A 181 20.13 -1.90 -6.94
N LYS A 182 20.40 -1.07 -7.96
CA LYS A 182 21.23 -1.42 -9.12
C LYS A 182 22.42 -0.47 -9.25
N LYS A 183 23.61 -0.99 -9.58
CA LYS A 183 24.78 -0.15 -9.89
C LYS A 183 24.45 0.78 -11.06
N GLY A 184 24.70 2.09 -10.89
CA GLY A 184 24.48 3.10 -11.94
C GLY A 184 23.02 3.60 -12.08
N SER A 185 22.07 3.12 -11.29
CA SER A 185 20.70 3.63 -11.35
C SER A 185 20.58 5.05 -10.81
N GLU A 186 19.97 5.95 -11.57
CA GLU A 186 19.65 7.32 -11.15
C GLU A 186 18.78 7.39 -9.89
N TYR A 187 18.01 6.33 -9.62
CA TYR A 187 17.13 6.23 -8.44
C TYR A 187 17.88 5.93 -7.14
N ASN A 188 19.18 5.60 -7.18
CA ASN A 188 19.91 5.24 -5.95
C ASN A 188 19.97 6.39 -4.93
N ARG A 189 20.09 7.64 -5.40
CA ARG A 189 20.03 8.82 -4.51
C ARG A 189 18.66 8.94 -3.82
N LEU A 190 17.57 8.75 -4.58
CA LEU A 190 16.22 8.76 -4.02
C LEU A 190 15.99 7.63 -3.01
N ARG A 191 16.51 6.43 -3.29
CA ARG A 191 16.45 5.30 -2.34
C ARG A 191 17.19 5.60 -1.05
N LEU A 192 18.38 6.22 -1.13
CA LEU A 192 19.13 6.64 0.04
C LEU A 192 18.41 7.74 0.83
N CYS A 193 17.85 8.75 0.16
CA CYS A 193 17.01 9.76 0.80
C CYS A 193 15.81 9.12 1.50
N PHE A 194 15.15 8.17 0.84
CA PHE A 194 14.00 7.46 1.40
C PHE A 194 14.38 6.64 2.64
N LEU A 195 15.50 5.90 2.62
CA LEU A 195 16.03 5.22 3.80
C LEU A 195 16.35 6.19 4.94
N GLY A 196 16.88 7.36 4.62
CA GLY A 196 17.10 8.43 5.59
C GLY A 196 15.79 8.91 6.22
N VAL A 197 14.73 9.06 5.44
CA VAL A 197 13.40 9.43 5.96
C VAL A 197 12.84 8.34 6.86
N ILE A 198 12.97 7.05 6.52
CA ILE A 198 12.54 5.94 7.38
C ILE A 198 13.28 6.01 8.73
N ALA A 199 14.59 6.15 8.70
CA ALA A 199 15.40 6.25 9.91
C ALA A 199 15.01 7.48 10.76
N ALA A 200 14.85 8.65 10.12
CA ALA A 200 14.44 9.87 10.80
C ALA A 200 13.03 9.75 11.42
N SER A 201 12.07 9.15 10.69
CA SER A 201 10.73 8.94 11.21
C SER A 201 10.72 7.97 12.40
N ALA A 202 11.53 6.90 12.34
CA ALA A 202 11.66 5.96 13.46
C ALA A 202 12.27 6.64 14.69
N ILE A 203 13.34 7.43 14.53
CA ILE A 203 13.96 8.18 15.62
C ILE A 203 12.97 9.19 16.20
N ALA A 204 12.26 9.94 15.36
CA ALA A 204 11.29 10.94 15.80
C ALA A 204 10.14 10.29 16.61
N VAL A 205 9.59 9.17 16.12
CA VAL A 205 8.52 8.43 16.79
C VAL A 205 8.98 7.92 18.17
N LEU A 206 10.21 7.37 18.25
CA LEU A 206 10.79 6.90 19.51
C LEU A 206 11.07 8.06 20.47
N ALA A 207 11.65 9.16 20.00
CA ALA A 207 12.00 10.32 20.82
C ALA A 207 10.75 11.04 21.37
N LEU A 208 9.73 11.19 20.54
CA LEU A 208 8.47 11.87 20.91
C LEU A 208 7.47 10.92 21.58
N LYS A 209 7.80 9.63 21.72
CA LYS A 209 6.93 8.59 22.30
C LYS A 209 5.54 8.52 21.64
N ILE A 210 5.48 8.79 20.33
CA ILE A 210 4.25 8.69 19.54
C ILE A 210 4.03 7.24 19.10
N ASN A 211 2.81 6.95 18.63
CA ASN A 211 2.46 5.61 18.17
C ASN A 211 3.32 5.17 16.98
N TRP A 212 3.77 3.93 16.99
CA TRP A 212 4.64 3.34 15.95
C TRP A 212 4.02 3.38 14.54
N SER A 213 2.68 3.41 14.40
CA SER A 213 2.00 3.47 13.11
C SER A 213 2.37 4.72 12.28
N TYR A 214 2.81 5.79 12.96
CA TYR A 214 3.31 6.98 12.26
C TYR A 214 4.58 6.72 11.47
N ILE A 215 5.40 5.73 11.84
CA ILE A 215 6.56 5.34 11.03
C ILE A 215 6.09 4.90 9.65
N ILE A 216 5.05 4.05 9.59
CA ILE A 216 4.49 3.54 8.34
C ILE A 216 3.83 4.69 7.57
N LEU A 217 2.99 5.48 8.21
CA LEU A 217 2.29 6.60 7.58
C LEU A 217 3.26 7.61 6.97
N LEU A 218 4.27 8.05 7.74
CA LEU A 218 5.29 8.99 7.28
C LEU A 218 6.15 8.39 6.15
N THR A 219 6.53 7.13 6.28
CA THR A 219 7.31 6.42 5.26
C THR A 219 6.59 6.42 3.91
N PHE A 220 5.34 5.98 3.87
CA PHE A 220 4.60 5.93 2.60
C PHE A 220 4.17 7.30 2.10
N THR A 221 3.92 8.28 2.99
CA THR A 221 3.74 9.69 2.59
C THR A 221 5.00 10.23 1.91
N ALA A 222 6.16 10.00 2.50
CA ALA A 222 7.43 10.41 1.91
C ALA A 222 7.74 9.68 0.58
N TYR A 223 7.40 8.38 0.49
CA TYR A 223 7.52 7.63 -0.75
C TYR A 223 6.71 8.28 -1.88
N ILE A 224 5.45 8.60 -1.63
CA ILE A 224 4.58 9.26 -2.61
C ILE A 224 5.15 10.64 -2.96
N ALA A 225 5.49 11.46 -1.96
CA ALA A 225 5.99 12.82 -2.17
C ALA A 225 7.28 12.85 -2.99
N LEU A 226 8.27 12.00 -2.68
CA LEU A 226 9.54 11.94 -3.40
C LEU A 226 9.35 11.56 -4.89
N ASN A 227 8.46 10.61 -5.18
CA ASN A 227 8.16 10.22 -6.55
C ASN A 227 7.42 11.33 -7.31
N LEU A 228 6.46 12.02 -6.69
CA LEU A 228 5.74 13.15 -7.30
C LEU A 228 6.68 14.33 -7.58
N ILE A 229 7.51 14.70 -6.61
CA ILE A 229 8.50 15.78 -6.77
C ILE A 229 9.41 15.47 -7.96
N ARG A 230 9.95 14.24 -8.04
CA ARG A 230 10.79 13.83 -9.16
C ARG A 230 10.07 13.91 -10.50
N ALA A 231 8.82 13.44 -10.56
CA ALA A 231 8.02 13.48 -11.79
C ALA A 231 7.81 14.92 -12.27
N LEU A 232 7.51 15.85 -11.35
CA LEU A 232 7.37 17.27 -11.65
C LEU A 232 8.67 17.89 -12.21
N PHE A 233 9.83 17.54 -11.61
CA PHE A 233 11.11 18.01 -12.12
C PHE A 233 11.40 17.42 -13.51
N ALA A 234 11.14 16.14 -13.77
CA ALA A 234 11.37 15.52 -15.07
C ALA A 234 10.56 16.22 -16.18
N ILE A 235 9.29 16.53 -15.92
CA ILE A 235 8.42 17.27 -16.87
C ILE A 235 8.99 18.67 -17.16
N ARG A 236 9.50 19.35 -16.14
CA ARG A 236 10.04 20.72 -16.28
C ARG A 236 11.32 20.78 -17.12
N PHE A 237 12.18 19.77 -17.03
CA PHE A 237 13.42 19.69 -17.80
C PHE A 237 13.24 19.11 -19.20
N SER A 238 12.23 18.31 -19.45
CA SER A 238 11.88 17.79 -20.80
C SER A 238 11.26 18.86 -21.71
N ARG A 239 10.82 20.01 -21.16
CA ARG A 239 10.24 21.14 -21.93
C ARG A 239 11.24 22.26 -22.27
N LYS A 240 12.51 22.09 -21.91
CA LYS A 240 13.62 22.95 -22.31
C LYS A 240 14.53 22.21 -23.31
#